data_f645477b664f3f564032e4e3eaf35d40
#
_entry.id   f645477b664f3f564032e4e3eaf35d40
#
_cell.length_a   1.000
_cell.length_b   1.000
_cell.length_c   1.000
_cell.angle_alpha   90.00
_cell.angle_beta   90.00
_cell.angle_gamma   90.00
#
_symmetry.space_group_name_H-M   'P 1'
#
loop_
_entity.id
_entity.type
_entity.pdbx_description
1 polymer ?
#
loop_
_entity_poly.entity_id
_entity_poly.type
_entity_poly.pdbx_seq_one_letter_code
_entity_poly.pdbx_strand_id
1 'polypeptide(L)'
;MKKFYFVAALALGLAVAACSPKANEAAEGEEGIVPQEMTAKDFLPTKAEVDSVSYLVGIQFGSFIKGYDFGDLNYSEIMKAIKDFVNSKGDMNDPEFNEQFKVNPERMNDLFNSYLEKRHNLKVCENREKEAKYLAENGKKNDVVTAESGLQYKIINPGNEVKPGPKDTVWVNYCGKLIDGTVFDETPEDAEPVRMVLNRVIKGFQEGLQLIGEGGEIELTIPSDLGYGEQGNRSIDPCSTLIFNVKMDKVGKVAE
;
A
#
# COMPACT_ATOMS: atom_id res chain seq x y z
N MET A 1 9.27 16.19 -11.52
CA MET A 1 8.31 15.64 -12.51
C MET A 1 8.89 14.34 -13.07
N LYS A 2 8.59 13.20 -12.46
CA LYS A 2 8.95 11.88 -12.99
C LYS A 2 7.76 11.38 -13.79
N LYS A 3 7.91 11.33 -15.11
CA LYS A 3 6.93 10.75 -16.02
C LYS A 3 6.87 9.24 -15.74
N PHE A 4 5.77 8.79 -15.16
CA PHE A 4 5.46 7.38 -15.05
C PHE A 4 5.02 6.87 -16.42
N TYR A 5 5.88 6.12 -17.08
CA TYR A 5 5.49 5.36 -18.26
C TYR A 5 4.80 4.09 -17.78
N PHE A 6 3.49 4.03 -17.99
CA PHE A 6 2.69 2.83 -17.77
C PHE A 6 2.94 1.87 -18.94
N VAL A 7 3.80 0.89 -18.74
CA VAL A 7 3.84 -0.30 -19.56
C VAL A 7 3.31 -1.43 -18.68
N ALA A 8 2.00 -1.64 -18.71
CA ALA A 8 1.40 -2.84 -18.14
C ALA A 8 1.59 -3.99 -19.13
N ALA A 9 2.82 -4.50 -19.23
CA ALA A 9 3.04 -5.80 -19.84
C ALA A 9 2.64 -6.87 -18.81
N LEU A 10 1.39 -7.32 -18.88
CA LEU A 10 0.96 -8.55 -18.21
C LEU A 10 1.53 -9.73 -19.01
N ALA A 11 2.85 -9.97 -18.88
CA ALA A 11 3.46 -11.18 -19.38
C ALA A 11 3.13 -12.31 -18.40
N LEU A 12 2.00 -12.96 -18.59
CA LEU A 12 1.77 -14.31 -18.08
C LEU A 12 2.70 -15.25 -18.86
N GLY A 13 3.93 -15.42 -18.38
CA GLY A 13 4.82 -16.49 -18.82
C GLY A 13 4.29 -17.84 -18.34
N LEU A 14 3.34 -18.41 -19.07
CA LEU A 14 3.05 -19.83 -19.00
C LEU A 14 4.21 -20.55 -19.69
N ALA A 15 5.18 -21.01 -18.91
CA ALA A 15 6.13 -22.01 -19.38
C ALA A 15 5.37 -23.31 -19.61
N VAL A 16 4.90 -23.52 -20.84
CA VAL A 16 4.44 -24.83 -21.27
C VAL A 16 5.69 -25.68 -21.47
N ALA A 17 6.01 -26.51 -20.47
CA ALA A 17 7.00 -27.54 -20.63
C ALA A 17 6.44 -28.56 -21.65
N ALA A 18 6.90 -28.47 -22.90
CA ALA A 18 6.67 -29.49 -23.90
C ALA A 18 7.45 -30.74 -23.49
N CYS A 19 6.77 -31.69 -22.87
CA CYS A 19 7.28 -33.05 -22.73
C CYS A 19 7.18 -33.76 -24.08
N SER A 20 8.29 -33.81 -24.83
CA SER A 20 8.45 -34.75 -25.93
C SER A 20 8.73 -36.14 -25.32
N PRO A 21 8.00 -37.19 -25.69
CA PRO A 21 8.34 -38.54 -25.27
C PRO A 21 9.60 -39.01 -25.95
N LYS A 22 10.66 -39.34 -25.18
CA LYS A 22 11.78 -40.10 -25.63
C LYS A 22 11.33 -41.55 -25.93
N ALA A 23 11.61 -42.00 -27.17
CA ALA A 23 11.49 -43.40 -27.50
C ALA A 23 12.42 -44.23 -26.61
N ASN A 24 11.87 -45.21 -25.91
CA ASN A 24 12.63 -46.23 -25.20
C ASN A 24 12.54 -47.53 -25.97
N GLU A 25 13.68 -48.16 -26.08
CA GLU A 25 13.90 -49.46 -26.72
C GLU A 25 13.12 -50.59 -25.98
N ALA A 26 12.80 -51.61 -26.76
CA ALA A 26 12.03 -52.75 -26.42
C ALA A 26 12.59 -53.55 -25.22
N ALA A 27 11.72 -53.90 -24.27
CA ALA A 27 11.84 -55.07 -23.42
C ALA A 27 10.57 -55.95 -23.64
N GLU A 28 10.78 -57.20 -24.01
CA GLU A 28 9.77 -58.20 -24.28
C GLU A 28 9.05 -58.60 -22.98
N GLY A 29 7.72 -58.71 -23.06
CA GLY A 29 6.89 -59.58 -22.23
C GLY A 29 6.21 -58.98 -21.03
N GLU A 30 5.11 -58.24 -21.28
CA GLU A 30 3.94 -58.20 -20.38
C GLU A 30 2.69 -57.92 -21.25
N GLU A 31 1.59 -58.62 -20.93
CA GLU A 31 0.31 -58.53 -21.64
C GLU A 31 -0.12 -57.07 -21.80
N GLY A 32 -0.29 -56.66 -23.07
CA GLY A 32 -0.54 -55.27 -23.44
C GLY A 32 -1.78 -54.68 -22.82
N ILE A 33 -1.60 -53.75 -21.88
CA ILE A 33 -2.60 -52.71 -21.60
C ILE A 33 -2.64 -51.86 -22.86
N VAL A 34 -3.65 -52.05 -23.70
CA VAL A 34 -3.90 -51.18 -24.85
C VAL A 34 -4.12 -49.79 -24.28
N PRO A 35 -3.29 -48.76 -24.64
CA PRO A 35 -3.51 -47.41 -24.15
C PRO A 35 -4.95 -47.00 -24.56
N GLN A 36 -5.78 -46.71 -23.60
CA GLN A 36 -7.11 -46.19 -23.84
C GLN A 36 -6.94 -44.91 -24.67
N GLU A 37 -7.44 -44.90 -25.92
CA GLU A 37 -7.38 -43.71 -26.77
C GLU A 37 -8.13 -42.59 -26.06
N MET A 38 -7.40 -41.60 -25.55
CA MET A 38 -7.98 -40.41 -24.94
C MET A 38 -8.75 -39.65 -26.01
N THR A 39 -9.99 -39.33 -25.71
CA THR A 39 -10.89 -38.57 -26.57
C THR A 39 -10.88 -37.09 -26.20
N ALA A 40 -11.31 -36.22 -27.11
CA ALA A 40 -11.43 -34.78 -26.81
C ALA A 40 -12.27 -34.49 -25.55
N LYS A 41 -13.16 -35.40 -25.15
CA LYS A 41 -14.01 -35.28 -23.94
C LYS A 41 -13.18 -35.38 -22.66
N ASP A 42 -12.09 -36.14 -22.68
CA ASP A 42 -11.22 -36.36 -21.51
C ASP A 42 -10.41 -35.11 -21.17
N PHE A 43 -10.34 -34.16 -22.09
CA PHE A 43 -9.65 -32.85 -21.93
C PHE A 43 -10.62 -31.69 -21.71
N LEU A 44 -11.93 -31.92 -21.63
CA LEU A 44 -12.89 -30.86 -21.37
C LEU A 44 -12.82 -30.44 -19.89
N PRO A 45 -12.57 -29.13 -19.61
CA PRO A 45 -12.62 -28.64 -18.25
C PRO A 45 -13.98 -28.90 -17.60
N THR A 46 -13.97 -29.38 -16.38
CA THR A 46 -15.19 -29.53 -15.57
C THR A 46 -15.74 -28.14 -15.20
N LYS A 47 -17.04 -28.11 -14.87
CA LYS A 47 -17.64 -26.84 -14.37
C LYS A 47 -16.90 -26.29 -13.16
N ALA A 48 -16.45 -27.14 -12.24
CA ALA A 48 -15.70 -26.72 -11.05
C ALA A 48 -14.34 -26.08 -11.40
N GLU A 49 -13.64 -26.62 -12.40
CA GLU A 49 -12.39 -26.02 -12.90
C GLU A 49 -12.64 -24.67 -13.56
N VAL A 50 -13.67 -24.55 -14.39
CA VAL A 50 -14.06 -23.27 -15.01
C VAL A 50 -14.42 -22.24 -13.95
N ASP A 51 -15.23 -22.61 -12.95
CA ASP A 51 -15.61 -21.70 -11.86
C ASP A 51 -14.39 -21.25 -11.05
N SER A 52 -13.46 -22.18 -10.75
CA SER A 52 -12.23 -21.89 -10.01
C SER A 52 -11.30 -20.94 -10.76
N VAL A 53 -11.07 -21.18 -12.05
CA VAL A 53 -10.25 -20.31 -12.90
C VAL A 53 -10.89 -18.92 -13.03
N SER A 54 -12.21 -18.85 -13.22
CA SER A 54 -12.94 -17.59 -13.30
C SER A 54 -12.80 -16.76 -12.00
N TYR A 55 -12.89 -17.43 -10.85
CA TYR A 55 -12.70 -16.77 -9.55
C TYR A 55 -11.27 -16.22 -9.38
N LEU A 56 -10.25 -16.99 -9.77
CA LEU A 56 -8.84 -16.55 -9.70
C LEU A 56 -8.57 -15.36 -10.63
N VAL A 57 -9.15 -15.34 -11.83
CA VAL A 57 -9.09 -14.17 -12.72
C VAL A 57 -9.70 -12.94 -12.03
N GLY A 58 -10.85 -13.12 -11.37
CA GLY A 58 -11.49 -12.06 -10.58
C GLY A 58 -10.59 -11.52 -9.45
N ILE A 59 -9.89 -12.41 -8.73
CA ILE A 59 -8.91 -12.01 -7.68
C ILE A 59 -7.79 -11.15 -8.27
N GLN A 60 -7.25 -11.48 -9.45
CA GLN A 60 -6.20 -10.69 -10.10
C GLN A 60 -6.69 -9.27 -10.42
N PHE A 61 -7.90 -9.13 -10.97
CA PHE A 61 -8.50 -7.81 -11.18
C PHE A 61 -8.76 -7.06 -9.86
N GLY A 62 -9.23 -7.75 -8.83
CA GLY A 62 -9.41 -7.19 -7.49
C GLY A 62 -8.10 -6.65 -6.90
N SER A 63 -7.01 -7.41 -7.05
CA SER A 63 -5.67 -6.99 -6.61
C SER A 63 -5.20 -5.73 -7.35
N PHE A 64 -5.41 -5.67 -8.67
CA PHE A 64 -5.11 -4.48 -9.47
C PHE A 64 -5.91 -3.25 -8.98
N ILE A 65 -7.23 -3.39 -8.82
CA ILE A 65 -8.10 -2.30 -8.35
C ILE A 65 -7.64 -1.79 -6.97
N LYS A 66 -7.36 -2.72 -6.05
CA LYS A 66 -6.88 -2.38 -4.70
C LYS A 66 -5.50 -1.72 -4.72
N GLY A 67 -4.59 -2.21 -5.57
CA GLY A 67 -3.21 -1.71 -5.65
C GLY A 67 -3.10 -0.26 -6.15
N TYR A 68 -4.05 0.19 -6.96
CA TYR A 68 -4.11 1.57 -7.48
C TYR A 68 -5.05 2.49 -6.71
N ASP A 69 -5.70 1.98 -5.66
CA ASP A 69 -6.67 2.77 -4.85
C ASP A 69 -7.75 3.46 -5.70
N PHE A 70 -8.32 2.74 -6.65
CA PHE A 70 -9.43 3.28 -7.46
C PHE A 70 -10.69 3.57 -6.62
N GLY A 71 -10.78 3.08 -5.37
CA GLY A 71 -11.96 3.20 -4.54
C GLY A 71 -13.14 2.41 -5.11
N ASP A 72 -14.35 2.93 -4.91
CA ASP A 72 -15.56 2.27 -5.38
C ASP A 72 -15.71 2.43 -6.89
N LEU A 73 -15.62 1.32 -7.60
CA LEU A 73 -15.84 1.24 -9.04
C LEU A 73 -17.17 0.56 -9.36
N ASN A 74 -17.72 0.85 -10.55
CA ASN A 74 -18.89 0.17 -11.05
C ASN A 74 -18.52 -1.19 -11.63
N TYR A 75 -18.64 -2.24 -10.81
CA TYR A 75 -18.30 -3.61 -11.21
C TYR A 75 -19.14 -4.15 -12.37
N SER A 76 -20.38 -3.67 -12.57
CA SER A 76 -21.19 -4.07 -13.73
C SER A 76 -20.64 -3.51 -15.05
N GLU A 77 -20.08 -2.30 -15.06
CA GLU A 77 -19.39 -1.75 -16.23
C GLU A 77 -18.07 -2.49 -16.49
N ILE A 78 -17.34 -2.90 -15.43
CA ILE A 78 -16.13 -3.73 -15.58
C ILE A 78 -16.47 -5.05 -16.25
N MET A 79 -17.49 -5.78 -15.74
CA MET A 79 -17.90 -7.05 -16.32
C MET A 79 -18.43 -6.91 -17.74
N LYS A 80 -19.10 -5.79 -18.03
CA LYS A 80 -19.53 -5.48 -19.40
C LYS A 80 -18.34 -5.27 -20.33
N ALA A 81 -17.37 -4.46 -19.92
CA ALA A 81 -16.16 -4.19 -20.71
C ALA A 81 -15.35 -5.46 -21.00
N ILE A 82 -15.23 -6.37 -20.00
CA ILE A 82 -14.58 -7.68 -20.18
C ILE A 82 -15.30 -8.47 -21.27
N LYS A 83 -16.63 -8.55 -21.23
CA LYS A 83 -17.43 -9.26 -22.25
C LYS A 83 -17.31 -8.60 -23.63
N ASP A 84 -17.35 -7.27 -23.68
CA ASP A 84 -17.20 -6.53 -24.93
C ASP A 84 -15.84 -6.83 -25.56
N PHE A 85 -14.75 -6.85 -24.76
CA PHE A 85 -13.41 -7.16 -25.23
C PHE A 85 -13.26 -8.62 -25.70
N VAL A 86 -13.75 -9.59 -24.89
CA VAL A 86 -13.68 -11.03 -25.23
C VAL A 86 -14.46 -11.34 -26.52
N ASN A 87 -15.56 -10.63 -26.79
CA ASN A 87 -16.37 -10.82 -27.98
C ASN A 87 -16.01 -9.86 -29.12
N SER A 88 -15.00 -9.02 -28.97
CA SER A 88 -14.57 -8.09 -30.01
C SER A 88 -14.04 -8.86 -31.24
N LYS A 89 -14.13 -8.22 -32.41
CA LYS A 89 -13.72 -8.79 -33.69
C LYS A 89 -12.63 -7.90 -34.32
N GLY A 90 -11.85 -8.48 -35.19
CA GLY A 90 -10.76 -7.79 -35.87
C GLY A 90 -9.41 -8.08 -35.26
N ASP A 91 -8.39 -7.52 -35.87
CA ASP A 91 -7.00 -7.62 -35.40
C ASP A 91 -6.75 -6.56 -34.33
N MET A 92 -6.28 -6.96 -33.15
CA MET A 92 -5.92 -6.03 -32.07
C MET A 92 -4.80 -5.05 -32.44
N ASN A 93 -4.06 -5.33 -33.52
CA ASN A 93 -3.03 -4.44 -34.04
C ASN A 93 -3.60 -3.40 -35.06
N ASP A 94 -4.87 -3.53 -35.43
CA ASP A 94 -5.53 -2.56 -36.31
C ASP A 94 -5.77 -1.25 -35.54
N PRO A 95 -5.37 -0.08 -36.05
CA PRO A 95 -5.64 1.21 -35.41
C PRO A 95 -7.12 1.46 -35.11
N GLU A 96 -8.03 0.92 -35.92
CA GLU A 96 -9.49 1.09 -35.73
C GLU A 96 -10.08 0.08 -34.74
N PHE A 97 -9.32 -0.92 -34.28
CA PHE A 97 -9.80 -1.95 -33.35
C PHE A 97 -10.43 -1.35 -32.09
N ASN A 98 -9.83 -0.30 -31.55
CA ASN A 98 -10.25 0.33 -30.32
C ASN A 98 -11.53 1.17 -30.45
N GLU A 99 -11.97 1.51 -31.68
CA GLU A 99 -13.17 2.32 -31.90
C GLU A 99 -14.48 1.57 -31.60
N GLN A 100 -14.45 0.24 -31.56
CA GLN A 100 -15.60 -0.58 -31.24
C GLN A 100 -16.03 -0.51 -29.76
N PHE A 101 -15.19 0.03 -28.87
CA PHE A 101 -15.48 0.09 -27.45
C PHE A 101 -16.17 1.40 -27.03
N LYS A 102 -17.04 1.34 -26.03
CA LYS A 102 -17.76 2.50 -25.45
C LYS A 102 -16.82 3.64 -25.02
N VAL A 103 -15.63 3.28 -24.54
CA VAL A 103 -14.54 4.21 -24.23
C VAL A 103 -13.30 3.70 -24.94
N ASN A 104 -12.69 4.54 -25.78
CA ASN A 104 -11.47 4.15 -26.47
C ASN A 104 -10.33 3.89 -25.48
N PRO A 105 -9.73 2.66 -25.49
CA PRO A 105 -8.63 2.29 -24.57
C PRO A 105 -7.39 3.19 -24.66
N GLU A 106 -7.15 3.89 -25.76
CA GLU A 106 -6.03 4.83 -25.91
C GLU A 106 -6.11 6.00 -24.92
N ARG A 107 -7.33 6.34 -24.47
CA ARG A 107 -7.57 7.38 -23.46
C ARG A 107 -7.33 6.89 -22.02
N MET A 108 -6.96 5.64 -21.82
CA MET A 108 -6.86 5.02 -20.50
C MET A 108 -5.95 5.81 -19.55
N ASN A 109 -4.76 6.19 -20.02
CA ASN A 109 -3.80 6.92 -19.18
C ASN A 109 -4.34 8.28 -18.73
N ASP A 110 -4.96 9.04 -19.64
CA ASP A 110 -5.50 10.36 -19.32
C ASP A 110 -6.67 10.26 -18.34
N LEU A 111 -7.57 9.31 -18.57
CA LEU A 111 -8.72 9.08 -17.71
C LEU A 111 -8.32 8.58 -16.33
N PHE A 112 -7.37 7.63 -16.25
CA PHE A 112 -6.88 7.10 -14.97
C PHE A 112 -6.16 8.18 -14.18
N ASN A 113 -5.24 8.90 -14.80
CA ASN A 113 -4.51 9.99 -14.14
C ASN A 113 -5.46 11.06 -13.62
N SER A 114 -6.39 11.53 -14.43
CA SER A 114 -7.39 12.53 -14.01
C SER A 114 -8.29 12.02 -12.88
N TYR A 115 -8.68 10.75 -12.93
CA TYR A 115 -9.52 10.13 -11.91
C TYR A 115 -8.77 9.98 -10.58
N LEU A 116 -7.54 9.45 -10.62
CA LEU A 116 -6.70 9.26 -9.43
C LEU A 116 -6.29 10.60 -8.81
N GLU A 117 -6.01 11.62 -9.62
CA GLU A 117 -5.77 12.98 -9.14
C GLU A 117 -6.97 13.55 -8.39
N LYS A 118 -8.19 13.39 -8.92
CA LYS A 118 -9.41 13.82 -8.22
C LYS A 118 -9.61 13.09 -6.90
N ARG A 119 -9.34 11.79 -6.85
CA ARG A 119 -9.41 11.02 -5.61
C ARG A 119 -8.37 11.46 -4.59
N HIS A 120 -7.14 11.68 -5.04
CA HIS A 120 -6.07 12.21 -4.20
C HIS A 120 -6.48 13.57 -3.60
N ASN A 121 -6.92 14.51 -4.43
CA ASN A 121 -7.34 15.84 -3.99
C ASN A 121 -8.54 15.79 -3.02
N LEU A 122 -9.48 14.87 -3.24
CA LEU A 122 -10.59 14.66 -2.31
C LEU A 122 -10.06 14.22 -0.93
N LYS A 123 -9.17 13.21 -0.87
CA LYS A 123 -8.55 12.77 0.39
C LYS A 123 -7.76 13.88 1.08
N VAL A 124 -7.00 14.68 0.30
CA VAL A 124 -6.28 15.86 0.84
C VAL A 124 -7.26 16.81 1.51
N CYS A 125 -8.36 17.20 0.85
CA CYS A 125 -9.35 18.11 1.41
C CYS A 125 -10.01 17.54 2.67
N GLU A 126 -10.50 16.31 2.60
CA GLU A 126 -11.15 15.65 3.75
C GLU A 126 -10.22 15.52 4.97
N ASN A 127 -8.97 15.15 4.74
CA ASN A 127 -8.02 14.96 5.83
C ASN A 127 -7.53 16.30 6.40
N ARG A 128 -7.38 17.35 5.59
CA ARG A 128 -7.12 18.72 6.09
C ARG A 128 -8.25 19.23 6.99
N GLU A 129 -9.49 19.00 6.63
CA GLU A 129 -10.65 19.37 7.47
C GLU A 129 -10.64 18.59 8.79
N LYS A 130 -10.40 17.28 8.75
CA LYS A 130 -10.28 16.43 9.95
C LYS A 130 -9.12 16.86 10.83
N GLU A 131 -7.95 17.16 10.22
CA GLU A 131 -6.76 17.67 10.91
C GLU A 131 -7.07 18.96 11.65
N ALA A 132 -7.60 19.97 10.94
CA ALA A 132 -7.92 21.27 11.54
C ALA A 132 -8.87 21.14 12.75
N LYS A 133 -9.90 20.33 12.61
CA LYS A 133 -10.85 20.06 13.70
C LYS A 133 -10.16 19.34 14.87
N TYR A 134 -9.42 18.29 14.59
CA TYR A 134 -8.76 17.50 15.63
C TYR A 134 -7.75 18.33 16.42
N LEU A 135 -6.87 19.08 15.73
CA LEU A 135 -5.86 19.91 16.36
C LEU A 135 -6.49 21.03 17.21
N ALA A 136 -7.57 21.66 16.71
CA ALA A 136 -8.30 22.69 17.47
C ALA A 136 -8.94 22.15 18.75
N GLU A 137 -9.43 20.90 18.73
CA GLU A 137 -10.00 20.24 19.91
C GLU A 137 -8.90 19.72 20.86
N ASN A 138 -7.85 19.11 20.33
CA ASN A 138 -6.75 18.55 21.11
C ASN A 138 -5.97 19.65 21.85
N GLY A 139 -5.68 20.78 21.18
CA GLY A 139 -4.99 21.91 21.78
C GLY A 139 -5.72 22.64 22.91
N LYS A 140 -7.01 22.33 23.14
CA LYS A 140 -7.78 22.86 24.30
C LYS A 140 -7.60 22.02 25.56
N LYS A 141 -7.01 20.84 25.47
CA LYS A 141 -6.75 19.99 26.63
C LYS A 141 -5.68 20.62 27.52
N ASN A 142 -5.91 20.63 28.82
CA ASN A 142 -5.03 21.32 29.78
C ASN A 142 -3.60 20.74 29.87
N ASP A 143 -3.43 19.49 29.45
CA ASP A 143 -2.15 18.75 29.51
C ASP A 143 -1.46 18.65 28.14
N VAL A 144 -2.01 19.32 27.12
CA VAL A 144 -1.44 19.39 25.76
C VAL A 144 -0.82 20.77 25.54
N VAL A 145 0.41 20.76 25.05
CA VAL A 145 1.14 21.96 24.64
C VAL A 145 1.19 22.01 23.12
N THR A 146 0.95 23.18 22.54
CA THR A 146 1.13 23.42 21.09
C THR A 146 2.41 24.22 20.88
N ALA A 147 3.36 23.64 20.16
CA ALA A 147 4.62 24.31 19.78
C ALA A 147 4.40 25.33 18.64
N GLU A 148 5.37 26.22 18.41
CA GLU A 148 5.33 27.20 17.30
C GLU A 148 5.25 26.55 15.91
N SER A 149 5.81 25.34 15.77
CA SER A 149 5.73 24.51 14.55
C SER A 149 4.32 23.98 14.26
N GLY A 150 3.42 24.02 15.24
CA GLY A 150 2.12 23.38 15.22
C GLY A 150 2.10 21.96 15.81
N LEU A 151 3.25 21.39 16.16
CA LEU A 151 3.32 20.13 16.89
C LEU A 151 2.56 20.26 18.21
N GLN A 152 1.70 19.30 18.50
CA GLN A 152 1.05 19.20 19.81
C GLN A 152 1.64 18.01 20.56
N TYR A 153 1.88 18.20 21.86
CA TYR A 153 2.48 17.14 22.66
C TYR A 153 2.02 17.18 24.11
N LYS A 154 2.10 16.04 24.76
CA LYS A 154 1.89 15.85 26.17
C LYS A 154 3.05 15.05 26.75
N ILE A 155 3.84 15.65 27.65
CA ILE A 155 4.91 14.94 28.35
C ILE A 155 4.28 14.15 29.49
N ILE A 156 4.39 12.82 29.42
CA ILE A 156 3.89 11.89 30.44
C ILE A 156 4.97 11.72 31.53
N ASN A 157 6.21 11.53 31.07
CA ASN A 157 7.40 11.50 31.92
C ASN A 157 8.55 12.25 31.22
N PRO A 158 9.14 13.27 31.84
CA PRO A 158 10.23 14.03 31.22
C PRO A 158 11.53 13.22 31.02
N GLY A 159 11.70 12.11 31.73
CA GLY A 159 12.96 11.37 31.73
C GLY A 159 14.06 12.09 32.51
N ASN A 160 15.31 11.69 32.25
CA ASN A 160 16.49 12.33 32.86
C ASN A 160 16.95 13.57 32.04
N GLU A 161 18.08 14.17 32.40
CA GLU A 161 18.61 15.35 31.74
C GLU A 161 19.30 15.07 30.39
N VAL A 162 19.52 13.80 30.03
CA VAL A 162 20.18 13.39 28.78
C VAL A 162 19.17 13.44 27.63
N LYS A 163 18.95 14.64 27.09
CA LYS A 163 18.08 14.86 25.93
C LYS A 163 18.84 14.69 24.62
N PRO A 164 18.22 14.11 23.58
CA PRO A 164 18.87 13.98 22.29
C PRO A 164 18.95 15.32 21.54
N GLY A 165 20.02 15.50 20.80
CA GLY A 165 20.12 16.54 19.78
C GLY A 165 19.59 16.05 18.42
N PRO A 166 19.45 16.94 17.43
CA PRO A 166 18.80 16.64 16.16
C PRO A 166 19.51 15.59 15.29
N LYS A 167 20.77 15.24 15.59
CA LYS A 167 21.54 14.23 14.86
C LYS A 167 21.81 12.97 15.68
N ASP A 168 21.41 12.98 16.94
CA ASP A 168 21.65 11.86 17.86
C ASP A 168 20.83 10.63 17.47
N THR A 169 21.25 9.51 18.03
CA THR A 169 20.55 8.24 17.90
C THR A 169 19.73 7.99 19.16
N VAL A 170 18.49 7.54 19.01
CA VAL A 170 17.64 7.15 20.13
C VAL A 170 17.20 5.70 19.98
N TRP A 171 16.89 5.06 21.11
CA TRP A 171 16.21 3.78 21.18
C TRP A 171 14.87 4.00 21.83
N VAL A 172 13.80 3.65 21.13
CA VAL A 172 12.42 3.98 21.52
C VAL A 172 11.50 2.78 21.34
N ASN A 173 10.52 2.66 22.23
CA ASN A 173 9.31 1.90 21.98
C ASN A 173 8.21 2.90 21.64
N TYR A 174 7.43 2.59 20.60
CA TYR A 174 6.38 3.51 20.14
C TYR A 174 5.17 2.77 19.58
N CYS A 175 4.05 3.47 19.58
CA CYS A 175 2.86 3.09 18.86
C CYS A 175 2.37 4.32 18.08
N GLY A 176 2.33 4.19 16.76
CA GLY A 176 1.84 5.22 15.83
C GLY A 176 0.43 4.88 15.35
N LYS A 177 -0.50 5.80 15.51
CA LYS A 177 -1.90 5.65 15.11
C LYS A 177 -2.43 6.90 14.40
N LEU A 178 -3.44 6.71 13.58
CA LEU A 178 -4.23 7.79 12.99
C LEU A 178 -5.24 8.35 14.00
N ILE A 179 -5.89 9.46 13.67
CA ILE A 179 -6.89 10.11 14.53
C ILE A 179 -8.15 9.26 14.76
N ASP A 180 -8.40 8.27 13.91
CA ASP A 180 -9.49 7.29 14.06
C ASP A 180 -9.12 6.08 14.94
N GLY A 181 -7.86 6.05 15.43
CA GLY A 181 -7.33 4.98 16.27
C GLY A 181 -6.67 3.84 15.49
N THR A 182 -6.67 3.86 14.16
CA THR A 182 -6.00 2.84 13.34
C THR A 182 -4.49 2.88 13.58
N VAL A 183 -3.93 1.79 14.10
CA VAL A 183 -2.48 1.62 14.27
C VAL A 183 -1.86 1.34 12.92
N PHE A 184 -0.86 2.13 12.52
CA PHE A 184 -0.14 1.98 11.27
C PHE A 184 1.30 1.48 11.44
N ASP A 185 1.87 1.69 12.64
CA ASP A 185 3.22 1.24 12.97
C ASP A 185 3.42 1.18 14.49
N GLU A 186 4.09 0.13 14.98
CA GLU A 186 4.37 -0.02 16.40
C GLU A 186 5.58 -0.92 16.66
N THR A 187 6.24 -0.70 17.79
CA THR A 187 7.22 -1.66 18.32
C THR A 187 6.47 -2.85 18.91
N PRO A 188 6.69 -4.10 18.44
CA PRO A 188 6.08 -5.28 19.05
C PRO A 188 6.39 -5.39 20.55
N GLU A 189 5.44 -5.88 21.35
CA GLU A 189 5.51 -5.89 22.81
C GLU A 189 6.77 -6.58 23.37
N ASP A 190 7.22 -7.65 22.71
CA ASP A 190 8.41 -8.44 23.11
C ASP A 190 9.69 -8.06 22.35
N ALA A 191 9.66 -6.97 21.56
CA ALA A 191 10.82 -6.55 20.77
C ALA A 191 11.74 -5.60 21.54
N GLU A 192 13.01 -5.62 21.17
CA GLU A 192 13.98 -4.61 21.64
C GLU A 192 13.59 -3.22 21.12
N PRO A 193 13.90 -2.15 21.88
CA PRO A 193 13.63 -0.78 21.45
C PRO A 193 14.23 -0.48 20.08
N VAL A 194 13.45 0.16 19.22
CA VAL A 194 13.85 0.47 17.85
C VAL A 194 14.90 1.58 17.84
N ARG A 195 16.03 1.32 17.19
CA ARG A 195 17.11 2.30 17.02
C ARG A 195 16.79 3.25 15.87
N MET A 196 16.73 4.55 16.17
CA MET A 196 16.46 5.61 15.18
C MET A 196 17.50 6.71 15.24
N VAL A 197 17.87 7.27 14.08
CA VAL A 197 18.69 8.49 13.99
C VAL A 197 17.74 9.66 13.74
N LEU A 198 17.74 10.67 14.61
CA LEU A 198 16.70 11.71 14.64
C LEU A 198 16.60 12.54 13.37
N ASN A 199 17.68 12.74 12.63
CA ASN A 199 17.63 13.45 11.35
C ASN A 199 17.08 12.62 10.16
N ARG A 200 16.64 11.38 10.41
CA ARG A 200 16.08 10.47 9.39
C ARG A 200 14.62 10.11 9.64
N VAL A 201 14.01 10.69 10.67
CA VAL A 201 12.60 10.52 10.98
C VAL A 201 11.79 11.74 10.54
N ILE A 202 10.46 11.67 10.59
CA ILE A 202 9.59 12.81 10.28
C ILE A 202 9.82 13.97 11.25
N LYS A 203 9.60 15.20 10.78
CA LYS A 203 9.97 16.43 11.52
C LYS A 203 9.33 16.51 12.90
N GLY A 204 8.03 16.22 12.99
CA GLY A 204 7.32 16.27 14.27
C GLY A 204 7.82 15.24 15.28
N PHE A 205 8.23 14.06 14.83
CA PHE A 205 8.84 13.04 15.70
C PHE A 205 10.23 13.46 16.16
N GLN A 206 11.05 14.02 15.25
CA GLN A 206 12.35 14.58 15.59
C GLN A 206 12.23 15.72 16.62
N GLU A 207 11.32 16.65 16.42
CA GLU A 207 11.08 17.77 17.34
C GLU A 207 10.61 17.29 18.71
N GLY A 208 9.60 16.40 18.71
CA GLY A 208 9.00 15.90 19.94
C GLY A 208 9.96 15.13 20.84
N LEU A 209 10.83 14.28 20.26
CA LEU A 209 11.77 13.49 21.05
C LEU A 209 12.88 14.31 21.70
N GLN A 210 13.18 15.50 21.20
CA GLN A 210 14.14 16.42 21.83
C GLN A 210 13.58 17.10 23.10
N LEU A 211 12.28 16.96 23.37
CA LEU A 211 11.64 17.53 24.55
C LEU A 211 11.85 16.68 25.80
N ILE A 212 12.11 15.37 25.65
CA ILE A 212 12.28 14.42 26.75
C ILE A 212 13.70 13.83 26.79
N GLY A 213 14.09 13.29 27.93
CA GLY A 213 15.37 12.60 28.12
C GLY A 213 15.22 11.07 28.15
N GLU A 214 16.32 10.37 28.46
CA GLU A 214 16.29 8.90 28.64
C GLU A 214 15.31 8.53 29.75
N GLY A 215 14.55 7.46 29.54
CA GLY A 215 13.46 7.01 30.41
C GLY A 215 12.21 7.85 30.28
N GLY A 216 12.20 8.86 29.40
CA GLY A 216 11.07 9.75 29.18
C GLY A 216 9.95 9.12 28.36
N GLU A 217 8.74 9.66 28.52
CA GLU A 217 7.53 9.21 27.81
C GLU A 217 6.73 10.41 27.35
N ILE A 218 6.30 10.40 26.09
CA ILE A 218 5.60 11.53 25.46
C ILE A 218 4.53 11.02 24.49
N GLU A 219 3.39 11.72 24.47
CA GLU A 219 2.41 11.62 23.39
C GLU A 219 2.61 12.78 22.44
N LEU A 220 2.74 12.48 21.14
CA LEU A 220 2.89 13.45 20.08
C LEU A 220 1.65 13.42 19.19
N THR A 221 1.07 14.56 18.91
CA THR A 221 0.11 14.76 17.83
C THR A 221 0.77 15.61 16.76
N ILE A 222 1.09 14.97 15.65
CA ILE A 222 1.92 15.51 14.59
C ILE A 222 1.02 15.94 13.43
N PRO A 223 0.89 17.24 13.15
CA PRO A 223 0.22 17.73 11.94
C PRO A 223 0.85 17.15 10.69
N SER A 224 0.06 16.98 9.66
CA SER A 224 0.49 16.32 8.43
C SER A 224 1.74 16.97 7.80
N ASP A 225 1.90 18.29 7.87
CA ASP A 225 3.06 19.02 7.33
C ASP A 225 4.38 18.73 8.08
N LEU A 226 4.30 18.23 9.31
CA LEU A 226 5.42 17.74 10.10
C LEU A 226 5.57 16.21 10.02
N GLY A 227 4.66 15.54 9.30
CA GLY A 227 4.63 14.12 9.05
C GLY A 227 4.94 13.76 7.59
N TYR A 228 3.98 13.11 6.92
CA TYR A 228 4.14 12.65 5.54
C TYR A 228 3.53 13.59 4.48
N GLY A 229 2.95 14.72 4.90
CA GLY A 229 2.44 15.77 4.01
C GLY A 229 1.31 15.33 3.08
N GLU A 230 1.18 16.06 1.96
CA GLU A 230 0.17 15.78 0.93
C GLU A 230 0.42 14.50 0.13
N GLN A 231 1.61 13.93 0.21
CA GLN A 231 1.93 12.70 -0.52
C GLN A 231 1.51 11.45 0.26
N GLY A 232 1.48 11.51 1.60
CA GLY A 232 1.30 10.33 2.41
C GLY A 232 2.38 9.27 2.14
N ASN A 233 2.06 8.02 2.38
CA ASN A 233 2.86 6.86 1.96
C ASN A 233 1.95 5.66 1.69
N ARG A 234 2.53 4.45 1.60
CA ARG A 234 1.80 3.21 1.28
C ARG A 234 0.70 2.86 2.32
N SER A 235 0.89 3.25 3.57
CA SER A 235 0.02 2.90 4.71
C SER A 235 -0.69 4.11 5.33
N ILE A 236 -0.32 5.33 4.92
CA ILE A 236 -0.80 6.58 5.49
C ILE A 236 -1.31 7.46 4.35
N ASP A 237 -2.60 7.75 4.39
CA ASP A 237 -3.26 8.61 3.41
C ASP A 237 -2.69 10.04 3.41
N PRO A 238 -2.84 10.79 2.30
CA PRO A 238 -2.46 12.20 2.21
C PRO A 238 -3.01 13.04 3.37
N CYS A 239 -2.22 13.97 3.87
CA CYS A 239 -2.59 14.91 4.93
C CYS A 239 -3.13 14.26 6.21
N SER A 240 -2.66 13.07 6.55
CA SER A 240 -3.03 12.41 7.80
C SER A 240 -2.30 13.01 9.00
N THR A 241 -3.04 13.36 10.03
CA THR A 241 -2.49 13.67 11.37
C THR A 241 -2.07 12.39 12.06
N LEU A 242 -0.90 12.37 12.65
CA LEU A 242 -0.31 11.20 13.30
C LEU A 242 -0.28 11.39 14.82
N ILE A 243 -0.62 10.34 15.55
CA ILE A 243 -0.52 10.30 17.01
C ILE A 243 0.51 9.23 17.37
N PHE A 244 1.54 9.61 18.11
CA PHE A 244 2.54 8.68 18.61
C PHE A 244 2.59 8.69 20.12
N ASN A 245 2.49 7.52 20.73
CA ASN A 245 2.92 7.32 22.10
C ASN A 245 4.35 6.76 22.06
N VAL A 246 5.28 7.45 22.68
CA VAL A 246 6.70 7.10 22.60
C VAL A 246 7.32 7.04 23.99
N LYS A 247 8.03 5.96 24.25
CA LYS A 247 8.88 5.80 25.42
C LYS A 247 10.34 5.73 24.96
N MET A 248 11.17 6.64 25.45
CA MET A 248 12.59 6.71 25.13
C MET A 248 13.39 5.87 26.13
N ASP A 249 14.03 4.85 25.64
CA ASP A 249 14.85 3.96 26.47
C ASP A 249 16.27 4.50 26.63
N LYS A 250 16.89 4.98 25.54
CA LYS A 250 18.28 5.42 25.52
C LYS A 250 18.55 6.52 24.52
N VAL A 251 19.54 7.37 24.84
CA VAL A 251 20.12 8.39 23.93
C VAL A 251 21.58 8.07 23.64
N GLY A 252 21.93 7.95 22.37
CA GLY A 252 23.31 7.83 21.89
C GLY A 252 23.76 9.12 21.24
N LYS A 253 24.66 9.83 21.92
CA LYS A 253 25.24 11.06 21.41
C LYS A 253 26.16 10.81 20.22
N VAL A 254 26.04 11.63 19.18
CA VAL A 254 27.04 11.68 18.11
C VAL A 254 28.24 12.45 18.65
N ALA A 255 29.44 11.86 18.56
CA ALA A 255 30.67 12.60 18.88
C ALA A 255 30.80 13.78 17.91
N GLU A 256 31.07 14.94 18.45
CA GLU A 256 31.34 16.17 17.68
C GLU A 256 32.62 16.03 16.85
#